data_25a7b9aad4446651d1a02ad1cbe4edf3
#
_entry.id   25a7b9aad4446651d1a02ad1cbe4edf3
#
_cell.length_a   1.000
_cell.length_b   1.000
_cell.length_c   1.000
_cell.angle_alpha   90.00
_cell.angle_beta   90.00
_cell.angle_gamma   90.00
#
_symmetry.space_group_name_H-M   'P 1'
#
loop_
_entity.id
_entity.type
_entity.pdbx_description
1 polymer ?
#
loop_
_entity_poly.entity_id
_entity_poly.type
_entity_poly.pdbx_seq_one_letter_code
_entity_poly.pdbx_strand_id
1 'polypeptide(L)'
;MKKVRTIGLLMIVSMIVFLSACGEKKLKDPLNWKVEKFSYTDQNGKPFGLSDLKGKVWVADFIFTSCETVCPPMTANMTKLKNMLKEAGIKDVEFVSFSVDPTVDKPAKMKEFMGRYDTDMSNWHFLTNYTQEEITTFAKNSFQAFVDKPASTTQVIHGTNLYLVDKNGTVVKSYSALTNTPYEEIIQNIKTIR
;
A
#
# COMPACT_ATOMS: atom_id res chain seq x y z
N MET A 1 4.43 -10.30 60.96
CA MET A 1 5.10 -9.35 60.06
C MET A 1 5.82 -10.01 58.89
N LYS A 2 6.52 -11.15 59.01
CA LYS A 2 7.20 -11.82 57.89
C LYS A 2 6.23 -12.33 56.79
N LYS A 3 5.06 -12.93 57.15
CA LYS A 3 4.06 -13.46 56.19
C LYS A 3 3.41 -12.37 55.31
N VAL A 4 3.16 -11.16 55.80
CA VAL A 4 2.58 -10.05 55.04
C VAL A 4 3.57 -9.51 54.02
N ARG A 5 4.89 -9.46 54.36
CA ARG A 5 5.96 -9.05 53.42
C ARG A 5 6.11 -10.04 52.26
N THR A 6 5.97 -11.34 52.53
CA THR A 6 6.08 -12.40 51.51
C THR A 6 4.89 -12.37 50.53
N ILE A 7 3.68 -12.12 51.01
CA ILE A 7 2.45 -12.00 50.20
C ILE A 7 2.52 -10.74 49.32
N GLY A 8 3.00 -9.60 49.87
CA GLY A 8 3.20 -8.38 49.09
C GLY A 8 4.23 -8.55 47.96
N LEU A 9 5.36 -9.23 48.22
CA LEU A 9 6.37 -9.52 47.23
C LEU A 9 5.87 -10.44 46.12
N LEU A 10 5.09 -11.46 46.44
CA LEU A 10 4.45 -12.35 45.47
C LEU A 10 3.42 -11.65 44.58
N MET A 11 2.63 -10.71 45.12
CA MET A 11 1.71 -9.89 44.30
C MET A 11 2.43 -8.96 43.31
N ILE A 12 3.54 -8.33 43.75
CA ILE A 12 4.33 -7.45 42.88
C ILE A 12 4.98 -8.25 41.77
N VAL A 13 5.54 -9.43 42.05
CA VAL A 13 6.14 -10.31 41.02
C VAL A 13 5.08 -10.81 40.04
N SER A 14 3.87 -11.16 40.50
CA SER A 14 2.75 -11.56 39.63
C SER A 14 2.29 -10.42 38.73
N MET A 15 2.28 -9.17 39.21
CA MET A 15 1.88 -8.00 38.41
C MET A 15 2.88 -7.65 37.32
N ILE A 16 4.19 -7.90 37.54
CA ILE A 16 5.24 -7.66 36.55
C ILE A 16 5.18 -8.68 35.38
N VAL A 17 4.76 -9.92 35.66
CA VAL A 17 4.64 -10.98 34.64
C VAL A 17 3.50 -10.67 33.66
N PHE A 18 2.43 -9.99 34.09
CA PHE A 18 1.32 -9.61 33.18
C PHE A 18 1.66 -8.42 32.26
N LEU A 19 2.66 -7.60 32.57
CA LEU A 19 3.10 -6.48 31.72
C LEU A 19 4.01 -6.93 30.57
N SER A 20 4.55 -8.14 30.58
CA SER A 20 5.49 -8.63 29.55
C SER A 20 4.81 -9.36 28.38
N ALA A 21 3.47 -9.48 28.36
CA ALA A 21 2.74 -10.25 27.34
C ALA A 21 2.33 -9.47 26.10
N CYS A 22 2.62 -8.16 26.00
CA CYS A 22 2.47 -7.39 24.76
C CYS A 22 3.70 -7.55 23.87
N GLY A 23 3.98 -8.75 23.38
CA GLY A 23 4.91 -8.95 22.27
C GLY A 23 4.34 -8.28 21.02
N GLU A 24 4.93 -7.19 20.55
CA GLU A 24 4.64 -6.63 19.23
C GLU A 24 4.73 -7.77 18.20
N LYS A 25 3.60 -8.07 17.56
CA LYS A 25 3.60 -8.99 16.42
C LYS A 25 4.41 -8.35 15.31
N LYS A 26 5.62 -8.83 15.08
CA LYS A 26 6.47 -8.35 13.99
C LYS A 26 6.07 -9.04 12.69
N LEU A 27 6.17 -8.31 11.60
CA LEU A 27 6.04 -8.88 10.27
C LEU A 27 7.15 -9.92 10.06
N LYS A 28 6.76 -11.10 9.55
CA LYS A 28 7.72 -12.12 9.16
C LYS A 28 8.38 -11.72 7.84
N ASP A 29 9.71 -11.75 7.77
CA ASP A 29 10.54 -11.52 6.58
C ASP A 29 10.14 -10.24 5.80
N PRO A 30 10.28 -9.03 6.37
CA PRO A 30 9.97 -7.79 5.68
C PRO A 30 11.01 -7.45 4.59
N LEU A 31 10.56 -6.84 3.48
CA LEU A 31 11.41 -6.46 2.35
C LEU A 31 12.38 -5.31 2.65
N ASN A 32 11.95 -4.33 3.45
CA ASN A 32 12.74 -3.17 3.86
C ASN A 32 13.20 -2.23 2.71
N TRP A 33 12.40 -2.06 1.64
CA TRP A 33 12.74 -1.13 0.56
C TRP A 33 12.21 0.27 0.89
N LYS A 34 13.09 1.27 0.88
CA LYS A 34 12.70 2.65 1.16
C LYS A 34 12.07 3.30 -0.05
N VAL A 35 10.87 3.85 0.11
CA VAL A 35 10.23 4.66 -0.92
C VAL A 35 10.93 6.01 -1.01
N GLU A 36 11.37 6.38 -2.22
CA GLU A 36 11.94 7.69 -2.50
C GLU A 36 10.90 8.80 -2.32
N LYS A 37 11.37 10.03 -2.07
CA LYS A 37 10.48 11.20 -1.97
C LYS A 37 9.82 11.44 -3.32
N PHE A 38 8.53 11.66 -3.30
CA PHE A 38 7.75 12.05 -4.47
C PHE A 38 6.68 13.08 -4.11
N SER A 39 6.28 13.87 -5.11
CA SER A 39 5.10 14.75 -5.06
C SER A 39 4.57 14.87 -6.48
N TYR A 40 3.41 14.28 -6.73
CA TYR A 40 2.80 14.16 -8.05
C TYR A 40 1.38 14.73 -8.05
N THR A 41 0.68 14.68 -9.16
CA THR A 41 -0.70 15.18 -9.26
C THR A 41 -1.68 14.02 -9.15
N ASP A 42 -2.68 14.13 -8.28
CA ASP A 42 -3.73 13.14 -8.13
C ASP A 42 -4.83 13.26 -9.21
N GLN A 43 -5.79 12.34 -9.21
CA GLN A 43 -6.94 12.32 -10.11
C GLN A 43 -7.85 13.56 -9.98
N ASN A 44 -7.71 14.38 -8.94
CA ASN A 44 -8.45 15.62 -8.74
C ASN A 44 -7.65 16.87 -9.16
N GLY A 45 -6.44 16.67 -9.71
CA GLY A 45 -5.54 17.74 -10.09
C GLY A 45 -4.81 18.39 -8.91
N LYS A 46 -4.78 17.75 -7.75
CA LYS A 46 -4.12 18.23 -6.53
C LYS A 46 -2.76 17.59 -6.34
N PRO A 47 -1.79 18.30 -5.75
CA PRO A 47 -0.53 17.68 -5.37
C PRO A 47 -0.77 16.65 -4.26
N PHE A 48 -0.10 15.49 -4.38
CA PHE A 48 -0.10 14.42 -3.39
C PHE A 48 1.27 13.73 -3.40
N GLY A 49 1.83 13.46 -2.24
CA GLY A 49 3.18 12.92 -2.14
C GLY A 49 3.42 12.05 -0.90
N LEU A 50 4.66 11.63 -0.74
CA LEU A 50 5.07 10.79 0.40
C LEU A 50 4.83 11.48 1.76
N SER A 51 4.87 12.82 1.81
CA SER A 51 4.55 13.60 3.02
C SER A 51 3.12 13.40 3.50
N ASP A 52 2.17 13.21 2.58
CA ASP A 52 0.74 13.03 2.89
C ASP A 52 0.45 11.62 3.44
N LEU A 53 1.37 10.70 3.22
CA LEU A 53 1.35 9.31 3.68
C LEU A 53 2.14 9.08 4.98
N LYS A 54 2.78 10.11 5.52
CA LYS A 54 3.57 9.98 6.75
C LYS A 54 2.71 9.52 7.92
N GLY A 55 3.14 8.46 8.59
CA GLY A 55 2.41 7.88 9.73
C GLY A 55 1.21 7.01 9.33
N LYS A 56 0.99 6.78 8.04
CA LYS A 56 -0.08 5.94 7.51
C LYS A 56 0.48 4.65 6.92
N VAL A 57 -0.28 3.58 7.04
CA VAL A 57 -0.07 2.36 6.25
C VAL A 57 -0.77 2.53 4.92
N TRP A 58 -0.15 2.10 3.83
CA TRP A 58 -0.74 2.22 2.52
C TRP A 58 -0.40 1.05 1.61
N VAL A 59 -1.23 0.85 0.59
CA VAL A 59 -1.05 -0.18 -0.43
C VAL A 59 -0.86 0.52 -1.77
N ALA A 60 0.20 0.13 -2.50
CA ALA A 60 0.51 0.70 -3.80
C ALA A 60 0.40 -0.33 -4.92
N ASP A 61 0.12 0.16 -6.13
CA ASP A 61 0.29 -0.57 -7.39
C ASP A 61 0.71 0.36 -8.53
N PHE A 62 1.04 -0.26 -9.67
CA PHE A 62 1.38 0.41 -10.92
C PHE A 62 0.40 -0.01 -11.99
N ILE A 63 -0.29 0.96 -12.61
CA ILE A 63 -1.34 0.73 -13.61
C ILE A 63 -1.28 1.76 -14.73
N PHE A 64 -2.05 1.55 -15.81
CA PHE A 64 -2.37 2.60 -16.78
C PHE A 64 -3.78 2.40 -17.35
N THR A 65 -4.44 3.50 -17.71
CA THR A 65 -5.88 3.49 -18.05
C THR A 65 -6.20 2.82 -19.37
N SER A 66 -5.23 2.73 -20.28
CA SER A 66 -5.37 2.11 -21.61
C SER A 66 -4.96 0.62 -21.62
N CYS A 67 -4.70 0.02 -20.45
CA CYS A 67 -4.43 -1.39 -20.31
C CYS A 67 -5.70 -2.22 -20.44
N GLU A 68 -5.70 -3.17 -21.36
CA GLU A 68 -6.87 -4.03 -21.62
C GLU A 68 -6.75 -5.43 -20.98
N THR A 69 -5.61 -5.76 -20.41
CA THR A 69 -5.29 -7.11 -19.93
C THR A 69 -5.16 -7.22 -18.42
N VAL A 70 -4.09 -6.70 -17.84
CA VAL A 70 -3.74 -6.94 -16.43
C VAL A 70 -4.25 -5.87 -15.46
N CYS A 71 -4.38 -4.59 -15.88
CA CYS A 71 -4.81 -3.54 -14.96
C CYS A 71 -6.27 -3.67 -14.50
N PRO A 72 -7.25 -4.08 -15.36
CA PRO A 72 -8.62 -4.28 -14.88
C PRO A 72 -8.72 -5.31 -13.73
N PRO A 73 -8.18 -6.54 -13.82
CA PRO A 73 -8.20 -7.46 -12.69
C PRO A 73 -7.37 -6.98 -11.48
N MET A 74 -6.24 -6.29 -11.69
CA MET A 74 -5.47 -5.70 -10.58
C MET A 74 -6.30 -4.67 -9.80
N THR A 75 -6.95 -3.74 -10.51
CA THR A 75 -7.81 -2.71 -9.91
C THR A 75 -9.02 -3.34 -9.21
N ALA A 76 -9.63 -4.38 -9.79
CA ALA A 76 -10.71 -5.12 -9.15
C ALA A 76 -10.24 -5.80 -7.83
N ASN A 77 -9.05 -6.39 -7.82
CA ASN A 77 -8.48 -7.02 -6.63
C ASN A 77 -8.11 -5.98 -5.55
N MET A 78 -7.59 -4.82 -5.93
CA MET A 78 -7.35 -3.70 -5.02
C MET A 78 -8.68 -3.18 -4.42
N THR A 79 -9.73 -3.03 -5.25
CA THR A 79 -11.09 -2.67 -4.82
C THR A 79 -11.63 -3.69 -3.81
N LYS A 80 -11.49 -4.98 -4.10
CA LYS A 80 -11.91 -6.06 -3.18
C LYS A 80 -11.16 -5.98 -1.85
N LEU A 81 -9.84 -5.81 -1.87
CA LEU A 81 -9.04 -5.64 -0.65
C LEU A 81 -9.54 -4.46 0.18
N LYS A 82 -9.77 -3.31 -0.45
CA LYS A 82 -10.29 -2.10 0.19
C LYS A 82 -11.65 -2.34 0.87
N ASN A 83 -12.57 -3.02 0.18
CA ASN A 83 -13.88 -3.34 0.72
C ASN A 83 -13.78 -4.32 1.91
N MET A 84 -12.94 -5.35 1.83
CA MET A 84 -12.69 -6.28 2.94
C MET A 84 -12.07 -5.57 4.16
N LEU A 85 -11.16 -4.61 3.97
CA LEU A 85 -10.62 -3.79 5.05
C LEU A 85 -11.71 -2.94 5.71
N LYS A 86 -12.59 -2.32 4.90
CA LYS A 86 -13.74 -1.56 5.41
C LYS A 86 -14.70 -2.44 6.23
N GLU A 87 -15.02 -3.64 5.77
CA GLU A 87 -15.83 -4.62 6.49
C GLU A 87 -15.17 -5.07 7.80
N ALA A 88 -13.84 -5.19 7.80
CA ALA A 88 -13.05 -5.47 9.01
C ALA A 88 -12.90 -4.26 9.96
N GLY A 89 -13.54 -3.11 9.67
CA GLY A 89 -13.46 -1.89 10.47
C GLY A 89 -12.14 -1.14 10.34
N ILE A 90 -11.31 -1.45 9.34
CA ILE A 90 -10.02 -0.83 9.07
C ILE A 90 -10.22 0.26 8.00
N LYS A 91 -10.16 1.53 8.42
CA LYS A 91 -10.45 2.69 7.55
C LYS A 91 -9.25 3.63 7.36
N ASP A 92 -8.16 3.40 8.07
CA ASP A 92 -6.97 4.24 8.15
C ASP A 92 -5.81 3.75 7.26
N VAL A 93 -6.14 3.01 6.19
CA VAL A 93 -5.20 2.56 5.16
C VAL A 93 -5.43 3.39 3.90
N GLU A 94 -4.37 3.95 3.34
CA GLU A 94 -4.42 4.66 2.06
C GLU A 94 -4.11 3.71 0.89
N PHE A 95 -4.61 4.06 -0.28
CA PHE A 95 -4.35 3.35 -1.52
C PHE A 95 -3.71 4.31 -2.52
N VAL A 96 -2.66 3.88 -3.22
CA VAL A 96 -1.95 4.73 -4.17
C VAL A 96 -1.65 3.94 -5.44
N SER A 97 -2.23 4.38 -6.55
CA SER A 97 -1.94 3.82 -7.87
C SER A 97 -1.08 4.80 -8.67
N PHE A 98 0.08 4.36 -9.12
CA PHE A 98 0.96 5.16 -9.97
C PHE A 98 0.69 4.82 -11.43
N SER A 99 0.39 5.85 -12.25
CA SER A 99 0.30 5.62 -13.70
C SER A 99 1.67 5.32 -14.29
N VAL A 100 1.76 4.25 -15.07
CA VAL A 100 2.98 3.93 -15.84
C VAL A 100 2.92 4.45 -17.28
N ASP A 101 1.83 5.15 -17.64
CA ASP A 101 1.69 5.87 -18.93
C ASP A 101 1.28 7.35 -18.73
N PRO A 102 2.12 8.17 -18.11
CA PRO A 102 1.78 9.56 -17.74
C PRO A 102 1.57 10.46 -18.95
N THR A 103 1.97 10.06 -20.12
CA THR A 103 1.72 10.81 -21.35
C THR A 103 0.26 10.75 -21.78
N VAL A 104 -0.39 9.62 -21.51
CA VAL A 104 -1.80 9.33 -21.83
C VAL A 104 -2.71 9.57 -20.63
N ASP A 105 -2.27 9.17 -19.45
CA ASP A 105 -3.07 9.23 -18.23
C ASP A 105 -3.04 10.63 -17.61
N LYS A 106 -4.08 11.41 -17.90
CA LYS A 106 -4.32 12.71 -17.26
C LYS A 106 -5.35 12.54 -16.13
N PRO A 107 -5.41 13.45 -15.16
CA PRO A 107 -6.33 13.35 -14.02
C PRO A 107 -7.76 12.98 -14.39
N ALA A 108 -8.32 13.63 -15.43
CA ALA A 108 -9.68 13.34 -15.89
C ALA A 108 -9.87 11.91 -16.38
N LYS A 109 -8.87 11.37 -17.13
CA LYS A 109 -8.91 10.01 -17.66
C LYS A 109 -8.77 8.96 -16.56
N MET A 110 -7.93 9.23 -15.56
CA MET A 110 -7.80 8.39 -14.39
C MET A 110 -9.10 8.35 -13.58
N LYS A 111 -9.76 9.49 -13.44
CA LYS A 111 -11.07 9.59 -12.77
C LYS A 111 -12.15 8.80 -13.50
N GLU A 112 -12.18 8.87 -14.83
CA GLU A 112 -13.09 8.07 -15.67
C GLU A 112 -12.81 6.57 -15.52
N PHE A 113 -11.52 6.15 -15.57
CA PHE A 113 -11.13 4.75 -15.39
C PHE A 113 -11.62 4.22 -14.04
N MET A 114 -11.44 4.97 -12.96
CA MET A 114 -11.87 4.57 -11.63
C MET A 114 -13.38 4.55 -11.46
N GLY A 115 -14.12 5.38 -12.17
CA GLY A 115 -15.58 5.37 -12.18
C GLY A 115 -16.22 4.07 -12.65
N ARG A 116 -15.42 3.15 -13.22
CA ARG A 116 -15.87 1.80 -13.61
C ARG A 116 -15.92 0.82 -12.42
N TYR A 117 -15.35 1.21 -11.28
CA TYR A 117 -15.27 0.37 -10.08
C TYR A 117 -16.16 0.96 -8.98
N ASP A 118 -17.06 0.14 -8.43
CA ASP A 118 -17.96 0.56 -7.34
C ASP A 118 -17.21 0.55 -6.01
N THR A 119 -16.52 1.65 -5.72
CA THR A 119 -15.78 1.82 -4.47
C THR A 119 -15.68 3.30 -4.07
N ASP A 120 -15.60 3.55 -2.78
CA ASP A 120 -15.31 4.87 -2.23
C ASP A 120 -13.86 5.27 -2.54
N MET A 121 -13.67 6.41 -3.19
CA MET A 121 -12.36 6.92 -3.63
C MET A 121 -11.70 7.87 -2.62
N SER A 122 -12.29 8.08 -1.43
CA SER A 122 -11.84 9.10 -0.47
C SER A 122 -10.41 8.90 0.03
N ASN A 123 -9.93 7.66 0.07
CA ASN A 123 -8.58 7.26 0.49
C ASN A 123 -7.82 6.51 -0.61
N TRP A 124 -8.15 6.77 -1.90
CA TRP A 124 -7.43 6.18 -3.03
C TRP A 124 -6.96 7.27 -3.99
N HIS A 125 -5.66 7.38 -4.18
CA HIS A 125 -4.99 8.39 -4.97
C HIS A 125 -4.38 7.77 -6.22
N PHE A 126 -4.73 8.32 -7.38
CA PHE A 126 -4.17 7.95 -8.69
C PHE A 126 -3.21 9.06 -9.11
N LEU A 127 -1.94 8.72 -9.23
CA LEU A 127 -0.88 9.70 -9.42
C LEU A 127 -0.39 9.70 -10.87
N THR A 128 -0.20 10.90 -11.38
CA THR A 128 0.29 11.19 -12.73
C THR A 128 1.04 12.53 -12.77
N ASN A 129 1.29 13.07 -13.96
CA ASN A 129 1.95 14.36 -14.19
C ASN A 129 3.44 14.36 -13.83
N TYR A 130 4.10 13.30 -14.25
CA TYR A 130 5.54 13.11 -14.27
C TYR A 130 5.96 12.59 -15.65
N THR A 131 7.26 12.47 -15.92
CA THR A 131 7.77 11.89 -17.16
C THR A 131 7.79 10.37 -17.12
N GLN A 132 7.90 9.72 -18.28
CA GLN A 132 8.06 8.28 -18.36
C GLN A 132 9.35 7.80 -17.67
N GLU A 133 10.43 8.57 -17.81
CA GLU A 133 11.71 8.26 -17.17
C GLU A 133 11.63 8.35 -15.65
N GLU A 134 10.96 9.40 -15.12
CA GLU A 134 10.75 9.56 -13.68
C GLU A 134 9.99 8.37 -13.09
N ILE A 135 8.87 7.93 -13.70
CA ILE A 135 8.11 6.80 -13.14
C ILE A 135 8.86 5.48 -13.27
N THR A 136 9.58 5.25 -14.38
CA THR A 136 10.41 4.05 -14.55
C THR A 136 11.50 3.98 -13.47
N THR A 137 12.18 5.09 -13.23
CA THR A 137 13.22 5.19 -12.19
C THR A 137 12.65 5.03 -10.78
N PHE A 138 11.56 5.74 -10.49
CA PHE A 138 10.87 5.67 -9.19
C PHE A 138 10.37 4.27 -8.87
N ALA A 139 9.71 3.60 -9.83
CA ALA A 139 9.21 2.23 -9.67
C ALA A 139 10.34 1.25 -9.34
N LYS A 140 11.45 1.35 -10.07
CA LYS A 140 12.64 0.52 -9.86
C LYS A 140 13.27 0.75 -8.49
N ASN A 141 13.55 2.01 -8.14
CA ASN A 141 14.30 2.36 -6.93
C ASN A 141 13.49 2.12 -5.66
N SER A 142 12.20 2.47 -5.68
CA SER A 142 11.33 2.45 -4.50
C SER A 142 10.63 1.11 -4.27
N PHE A 143 10.27 0.40 -5.35
CA PHE A 143 9.42 -0.80 -5.30
C PHE A 143 10.07 -2.03 -5.94
N GLN A 144 11.28 -1.89 -6.52
CA GLN A 144 11.92 -2.91 -7.36
C GLN A 144 10.96 -3.41 -8.46
N ALA A 145 10.06 -2.54 -8.91
CA ALA A 145 9.07 -2.82 -9.92
C ALA A 145 9.66 -2.53 -11.31
N PHE A 146 9.41 -3.45 -12.25
CA PHE A 146 9.75 -3.25 -13.64
C PHE A 146 8.71 -2.39 -14.34
N VAL A 147 9.14 -1.38 -15.07
CA VAL A 147 8.32 -0.54 -15.96
C VAL A 147 9.12 -0.27 -17.23
N ASP A 148 8.53 -0.61 -18.37
CA ASP A 148 9.11 -0.32 -19.69
C ASP A 148 8.01 0.03 -20.69
N LYS A 149 8.20 1.11 -21.45
CA LYS A 149 7.31 1.54 -22.53
C LYS A 149 8.05 1.46 -23.87
N PRO A 150 8.00 0.32 -24.56
CA PRO A 150 8.67 0.16 -25.84
C PRO A 150 8.13 1.14 -26.88
N ALA A 151 9.01 1.75 -27.68
CA ALA A 151 8.62 2.70 -28.73
C ALA A 151 7.74 2.08 -29.84
N SER A 152 7.74 0.74 -29.94
CA SER A 152 6.99 -0.01 -30.97
C SER A 152 5.53 -0.29 -30.60
N THR A 153 5.08 0.06 -29.39
CA THR A 153 3.72 -0.24 -28.90
C THR A 153 3.16 0.87 -28.03
N THR A 154 1.84 0.95 -27.94
CA THR A 154 1.11 1.81 -27.01
C THR A 154 0.96 1.18 -25.63
N GLN A 155 1.34 -0.09 -25.47
CA GLN A 155 1.25 -0.81 -24.21
C GLN A 155 2.50 -0.61 -23.37
N VAL A 156 2.32 -0.60 -22.04
CA VAL A 156 3.42 -0.52 -21.08
C VAL A 156 3.57 -1.87 -20.38
N ILE A 157 4.79 -2.37 -20.33
CA ILE A 157 5.13 -3.58 -19.59
C ILE A 157 5.43 -3.16 -18.15
N HIS A 158 4.71 -3.70 -17.17
CA HIS A 158 4.91 -3.38 -15.77
C HIS A 158 4.67 -4.56 -14.84
N GLY A 159 5.18 -4.46 -13.61
CA GLY A 159 4.94 -5.45 -12.56
C GLY A 159 3.47 -5.47 -12.13
N THR A 160 2.97 -6.65 -11.76
CA THR A 160 1.55 -6.90 -11.41
C THR A 160 1.36 -7.19 -9.92
N ASN A 161 2.07 -6.44 -9.07
CA ASN A 161 2.06 -6.63 -7.63
C ASN A 161 1.31 -5.52 -6.89
N LEU A 162 0.74 -5.86 -5.72
CA LEU A 162 0.38 -4.94 -4.66
C LEU A 162 1.58 -4.84 -3.69
N TYR A 163 1.90 -3.63 -3.29
CA TYR A 163 3.00 -3.34 -2.36
C TYR A 163 2.43 -2.79 -1.05
N LEU A 164 2.72 -3.45 0.06
CA LEU A 164 2.35 -2.96 1.39
C LEU A 164 3.47 -2.09 1.94
N VAL A 165 3.13 -0.86 2.32
CA VAL A 165 4.07 0.14 2.82
C VAL A 165 3.71 0.54 4.25
N ASP A 166 4.71 0.60 5.12
CA ASP A 166 4.56 0.94 6.52
C ASP A 166 4.47 2.46 6.76
N LYS A 167 4.20 2.85 8.01
CA LYS A 167 4.09 4.24 8.48
C LYS A 167 5.37 5.09 8.26
N ASN A 168 6.50 4.44 8.01
CA ASN A 168 7.79 5.07 7.78
C ASN A 168 8.14 5.22 6.28
N GLY A 169 7.22 4.82 5.39
CA GLY A 169 7.46 4.82 3.95
C GLY A 169 8.41 3.70 3.51
N THR A 170 8.32 2.53 4.14
CA THR A 170 9.11 1.35 3.78
C THR A 170 8.19 0.30 3.18
N VAL A 171 8.47 -0.19 1.98
CA VAL A 171 7.80 -1.36 1.41
C VAL A 171 8.20 -2.57 2.23
N VAL A 172 7.23 -3.18 2.89
CA VAL A 172 7.46 -4.31 3.80
C VAL A 172 7.01 -5.65 3.22
N LYS A 173 6.10 -5.63 2.25
CA LYS A 173 5.62 -6.82 1.55
C LYS A 173 5.22 -6.51 0.11
N SER A 174 5.26 -7.54 -0.73
CA SER A 174 4.75 -7.53 -2.10
C SER A 174 3.91 -8.78 -2.34
N TYR A 175 2.77 -8.63 -3.03
CA TYR A 175 1.79 -9.69 -3.26
C TYR A 175 1.32 -9.68 -4.72
N SER A 176 0.94 -10.83 -5.25
CA SER A 176 0.30 -10.88 -6.56
C SER A 176 -1.02 -10.10 -6.57
N ALA A 177 -1.19 -9.23 -7.56
CA ALA A 177 -2.43 -8.49 -7.79
C ALA A 177 -3.34 -9.16 -8.84
N LEU A 178 -2.90 -10.22 -9.51
CA LEU A 178 -3.64 -10.87 -10.60
C LEU A 178 -4.35 -12.14 -10.16
N THR A 179 -3.58 -13.12 -9.71
CA THR A 179 -4.08 -14.46 -9.40
C THR A 179 -3.74 -14.81 -7.96
N ASN A 180 -4.69 -15.47 -7.28
CA ASN A 180 -4.51 -15.92 -5.90
C ASN A 180 -4.05 -14.81 -4.96
N THR A 181 -4.58 -13.58 -5.13
CA THR A 181 -4.30 -12.46 -4.23
C THR A 181 -4.62 -12.86 -2.80
N PRO A 182 -3.63 -12.87 -1.87
CA PRO A 182 -3.78 -13.41 -0.52
C PRO A 182 -4.39 -12.37 0.43
N TYR A 183 -5.67 -12.04 0.25
CA TYR A 183 -6.35 -10.96 0.98
C TYR A 183 -6.24 -11.09 2.49
N GLU A 184 -6.46 -12.28 3.04
CA GLU A 184 -6.41 -12.54 4.48
C GLU A 184 -5.00 -12.27 5.03
N GLU A 185 -3.95 -12.68 4.32
CA GLU A 185 -2.58 -12.40 4.69
C GLU A 185 -2.28 -10.90 4.64
N ILE A 186 -2.72 -10.21 3.57
CA ILE A 186 -2.55 -8.75 3.42
C ILE A 186 -3.21 -8.03 4.59
N ILE A 187 -4.47 -8.37 4.92
CA ILE A 187 -5.23 -7.78 6.02
C ILE A 187 -4.55 -8.06 7.36
N GLN A 188 -4.05 -9.27 7.59
CA GLN A 188 -3.34 -9.61 8.82
C GLN A 188 -2.03 -8.84 8.95
N ASN A 189 -1.28 -8.68 7.85
CA ASN A 189 -0.03 -7.92 7.82
C ASN A 189 -0.29 -6.41 8.03
N ILE A 190 -1.36 -5.86 7.45
CA ILE A 190 -1.82 -4.49 7.74
C ILE A 190 -2.13 -4.33 9.23
N LYS A 191 -2.88 -5.25 9.84
CA LYS A 191 -3.18 -5.22 11.29
C LYS A 191 -1.92 -5.24 12.16
N THR A 192 -0.86 -5.86 11.67
CA THR A 192 0.41 -5.98 12.40
C THR A 192 1.23 -4.69 12.40
N ILE A 193 1.18 -3.90 11.32
CA ILE A 193 2.02 -2.70 11.14
C ILE A 193 1.27 -1.38 11.32
N ARG A 194 -0.02 -1.44 11.57
CA ARG A 194 -0.93 -0.31 11.74
C ARG A 194 -0.80 0.41 13.08
#